data_350746590a2060e3b3e2cb26ce0f8268
#
_entry.id   350746590a2060e3b3e2cb26ce0f8268
#
_cell.length_a   1.000
_cell.length_b   1.000
_cell.length_c   1.000
_cell.angle_alpha   90.00
_cell.angle_beta   90.00
_cell.angle_gamma   90.00
#
_symmetry.space_group_name_H-M   'P 1'
#
loop_
_entity.id
_entity.type
_entity.pdbx_description
1 polymer ?
#
loop_
_entity_poly.entity_id
_entity_poly.type
_entity_poly.pdbx_seq_one_letter_code
_entity_poly.pdbx_strand_id
1 'polypeptide(L)'
;MPEKDYEAVKRAVYLYGGVQSSLYTAMVSDRDDTHYYRKETGAYWYNGDEKPNHDVVIIGWDDHYSRDNFTQPPEGDGAFICANSWGGEFGDDGYFYVSYYDTNIGIHNILYSGIESADNYDHIYQTDLCGWVGQLGYGKESAFFANIYTAEEKEELEAVGFYATGENTSYQVYTVTDAEGSSQFGRRRKVASGEVANAGYYTVLLDKTVTLEAGERFAVIVEITTPGAIHPVAIEYSSPDKGLTVDLSDGEGYISYRGSSWERVETEQNCNVCLKAYTRNVDS
;
A
#
# COMPACT_ATOMS: atom_id res chain seq x y z
N MET A 1 -9.57 4.98 0.83
CA MET A 1 -10.69 5.95 0.85
C MET A 1 -11.60 5.63 -0.33
N PRO A 2 -12.94 5.83 -0.21
CA PRO A 2 -13.84 5.67 -1.34
C PRO A 2 -13.41 6.55 -2.52
N GLU A 3 -13.59 6.06 -3.73
CA GLU A 3 -13.29 6.83 -4.94
C GLU A 3 -14.27 8.00 -5.09
N LYS A 4 -13.76 9.16 -5.52
CA LYS A 4 -14.55 10.39 -5.72
C LYS A 4 -15.27 10.93 -4.46
N ASP A 5 -14.91 10.46 -3.28
CA ASP A 5 -15.35 11.07 -2.01
C ASP A 5 -14.45 12.28 -1.68
N TYR A 6 -14.75 13.41 -2.27
CA TYR A 6 -13.95 14.63 -2.13
C TYR A 6 -13.95 15.18 -0.70
N GLU A 7 -15.00 14.97 0.07
CA GLU A 7 -15.03 15.39 1.47
C GLU A 7 -14.09 14.52 2.31
N ALA A 8 -14.02 13.22 2.05
CA ALA A 8 -13.04 12.34 2.68
C ALA A 8 -11.60 12.71 2.27
N VAL A 9 -11.36 13.05 0.99
CA VAL A 9 -10.06 13.52 0.51
C VAL A 9 -9.66 14.82 1.19
N LYS A 10 -10.53 15.85 1.21
CA LYS A 10 -10.28 17.13 1.90
C LYS A 10 -9.98 16.94 3.38
N ARG A 11 -10.76 16.10 4.05
CA ARG A 11 -10.55 15.77 5.46
C ARG A 11 -9.19 15.10 5.69
N ALA A 12 -8.79 14.17 4.81
CA ALA A 12 -7.50 13.50 4.89
C ALA A 12 -6.34 14.49 4.68
N VAL A 13 -6.43 15.36 3.67
CA VAL A 13 -5.44 16.44 3.44
C VAL A 13 -5.33 17.34 4.67
N TYR A 14 -6.45 17.75 5.25
CA TYR A 14 -6.46 18.61 6.44
C TYR A 14 -5.79 17.96 7.67
N LEU A 15 -6.03 16.66 7.87
CA LEU A 15 -5.54 15.94 9.05
C LEU A 15 -4.09 15.45 8.91
N TYR A 16 -3.66 15.08 7.70
CA TYR A 16 -2.42 14.34 7.47
C TYR A 16 -1.49 14.98 6.44
N GLY A 17 -1.92 15.99 5.72
CA GLY A 17 -1.12 16.79 4.80
C GLY A 17 -1.33 16.44 3.33
N GLY A 18 -1.02 15.26 2.86
CA GLY A 18 -1.11 14.92 1.44
C GLY A 18 -1.86 13.62 1.16
N VAL A 19 -2.57 13.58 0.04
CA VAL A 19 -3.24 12.39 -0.48
C VAL A 19 -2.76 12.14 -1.90
N GLN A 20 -2.04 11.04 -2.13
CA GLN A 20 -1.73 10.58 -3.48
C GLN A 20 -3.03 10.22 -4.20
N SER A 21 -3.17 10.64 -5.43
CA SER A 21 -4.34 10.35 -6.28
C SER A 21 -3.91 10.17 -7.72
N SER A 22 -4.62 9.33 -8.45
CA SER A 22 -4.32 9.05 -9.85
C SER A 22 -4.91 10.11 -10.79
N LEU A 23 -4.20 10.34 -11.90
CA LEU A 23 -4.56 11.30 -12.94
C LEU A 23 -4.24 10.71 -14.32
N TYR A 24 -5.06 11.00 -15.32
CA TYR A 24 -4.63 10.86 -16.70
C TYR A 24 -3.95 12.14 -17.14
N THR A 25 -2.70 12.10 -17.53
CA THR A 25 -2.02 13.25 -18.09
C THR A 25 -1.99 13.16 -19.61
N ALA A 26 -2.65 14.10 -20.25
CA ALA A 26 -2.60 14.35 -21.69
C ALA A 26 -1.65 15.50 -22.04
N MET A 27 -0.82 15.92 -21.09
CA MET A 27 0.14 16.99 -21.31
C MET A 27 1.32 16.47 -22.14
N VAL A 28 1.47 17.06 -23.31
CA VAL A 28 2.58 16.74 -24.24
C VAL A 28 3.80 17.60 -23.92
N SER A 29 3.60 18.71 -23.21
CA SER A 29 4.63 19.67 -22.82
C SER A 29 4.18 20.46 -21.59
N ASP A 30 5.09 20.66 -20.65
CA ASP A 30 4.92 21.57 -19.51
C ASP A 30 5.04 23.05 -19.87
N ARG A 31 5.38 23.35 -21.13
CA ARG A 31 5.72 24.71 -21.60
C ARG A 31 4.60 25.41 -22.34
N ASP A 32 3.61 24.67 -22.83
CA ASP A 32 2.58 25.21 -23.71
C ASP A 32 1.17 24.83 -23.19
N ASP A 33 0.20 25.69 -23.51
CA ASP A 33 -1.19 25.38 -23.33
C ASP A 33 -1.58 24.16 -24.16
N THR A 34 -2.38 23.28 -23.57
CA THR A 34 -2.98 22.14 -24.27
C THR A 34 -4.49 22.23 -24.20
N HIS A 35 -5.17 21.29 -24.85
CA HIS A 35 -6.62 21.17 -24.73
C HIS A 35 -7.10 21.01 -23.29
N TYR A 36 -6.29 20.38 -22.42
CA TYR A 36 -6.63 20.06 -21.04
C TYR A 36 -5.86 20.88 -19.98
N TYR A 37 -4.77 21.55 -20.36
CA TYR A 37 -3.92 22.32 -19.46
C TYR A 37 -3.77 23.76 -19.92
N ARG A 38 -3.99 24.71 -19.00
CA ARG A 38 -3.75 26.13 -19.21
C ARG A 38 -2.60 26.59 -18.32
N LYS A 39 -1.49 26.91 -18.94
CA LYS A 39 -0.23 27.24 -18.26
C LYS A 39 -0.36 28.50 -17.39
N GLU A 40 -1.00 29.57 -17.90
CA GLU A 40 -1.13 30.86 -17.22
C GLU A 40 -1.77 30.74 -15.83
N THR A 41 -2.73 29.83 -15.68
CA THR A 41 -3.48 29.60 -14.45
C THR A 41 -3.09 28.30 -13.73
N GLY A 42 -2.22 27.48 -14.32
CA GLY A 42 -1.88 26.17 -13.80
C GLY A 42 -3.06 25.21 -13.71
N ALA A 43 -4.10 25.43 -14.54
CA ALA A 43 -5.37 24.70 -14.45
C ALA A 43 -5.38 23.49 -15.38
N TYR A 44 -5.72 22.34 -14.86
CA TYR A 44 -5.84 21.07 -15.58
C TYR A 44 -7.22 20.43 -15.38
N TRP A 45 -7.81 19.95 -16.46
CA TRP A 45 -9.04 19.19 -16.44
C TRP A 45 -9.14 18.25 -17.64
N TYR A 46 -9.24 16.95 -17.34
CA TYR A 46 -9.47 15.90 -18.33
C TYR A 46 -10.88 15.33 -18.18
N ASN A 47 -11.62 15.25 -19.29
CA ASN A 47 -13.01 14.78 -19.35
C ASN A 47 -13.20 13.59 -20.30
N GLY A 48 -12.11 12.86 -20.60
CA GLY A 48 -12.16 11.67 -21.48
C GLY A 48 -12.25 10.36 -20.71
N ASP A 49 -12.16 9.25 -21.45
CA ASP A 49 -12.36 7.89 -20.95
C ASP A 49 -11.05 7.11 -20.74
N GLU A 50 -9.88 7.77 -20.91
CA GLU A 50 -8.60 7.11 -20.74
C GLU A 50 -8.32 6.81 -19.27
N LYS A 51 -7.67 5.68 -19.02
CA LYS A 51 -7.27 5.28 -17.68
C LYS A 51 -6.11 6.15 -17.18
N PRO A 52 -5.99 6.31 -15.84
CA PRO A 52 -4.85 7.00 -15.26
C PRO A 52 -3.51 6.46 -15.75
N ASN A 53 -2.56 7.36 -15.98
CA ASN A 53 -1.19 7.07 -16.37
C ASN A 53 -0.16 7.84 -15.53
N HIS A 54 -0.62 8.59 -14.53
CA HIS A 54 0.18 9.43 -13.67
C HIS A 54 -0.43 9.54 -12.27
N ASP A 55 0.41 9.80 -11.27
CA ASP A 55 0.00 10.08 -9.90
C ASP A 55 0.47 11.46 -9.46
N VAL A 56 -0.35 12.12 -8.67
CA VAL A 56 -0.08 13.42 -8.07
C VAL A 56 -0.41 13.37 -6.58
N VAL A 57 0.04 14.35 -5.81
CA VAL A 57 -0.32 14.48 -4.40
C VAL A 57 -1.25 15.68 -4.24
N ILE A 58 -2.49 15.42 -3.83
CA ILE A 58 -3.43 16.47 -3.41
C ILE A 58 -2.96 17.01 -2.08
N ILE A 59 -2.65 18.31 -2.02
CA ILE A 59 -2.13 19.00 -0.83
C ILE A 59 -3.07 20.08 -0.31
N GLY A 60 -4.12 20.39 -1.05
CA GLY A 60 -5.09 21.42 -0.72
C GLY A 60 -6.27 21.44 -1.70
N TRP A 61 -7.11 22.45 -1.55
CA TRP A 61 -8.23 22.67 -2.44
C TRP A 61 -8.68 24.14 -2.40
N ASP A 62 -9.39 24.58 -3.46
CA ASP A 62 -10.12 25.84 -3.51
C ASP A 62 -11.50 25.60 -4.11
N ASP A 63 -12.53 25.69 -3.27
CA ASP A 63 -13.94 25.46 -3.67
C ASP A 63 -14.47 26.57 -4.61
N HIS A 64 -13.78 27.72 -4.67
CA HIS A 64 -14.14 28.87 -5.49
C HIS A 64 -13.19 29.06 -6.69
N TYR A 65 -12.28 28.10 -6.95
CA TYR A 65 -11.41 28.19 -8.11
C TYR A 65 -12.25 28.22 -9.39
N SER A 66 -12.20 29.37 -10.09
CA SER A 66 -13.12 29.63 -11.20
C SER A 66 -12.94 28.62 -12.34
N ARG A 67 -14.05 28.10 -12.83
CA ARG A 67 -14.10 27.27 -14.04
C ARG A 67 -13.52 27.97 -15.28
N ASP A 68 -13.52 29.29 -15.32
CA ASP A 68 -12.98 30.07 -16.43
C ASP A 68 -11.45 30.09 -16.48
N ASN A 69 -10.78 29.59 -15.44
CA ASN A 69 -9.34 29.39 -15.41
C ASN A 69 -8.87 28.22 -16.27
N PHE A 70 -9.76 27.31 -16.65
CA PHE A 70 -9.42 26.16 -17.48
C PHE A 70 -9.49 26.50 -18.97
N THR A 71 -8.73 25.79 -19.81
CA THR A 71 -8.76 25.96 -21.28
C THR A 71 -10.17 25.75 -21.83
N GLN A 72 -10.85 24.71 -21.31
CA GLN A 72 -12.29 24.51 -21.51
C GLN A 72 -12.96 24.53 -20.15
N PRO A 73 -13.95 25.37 -19.91
CA PRO A 73 -14.61 25.45 -18.62
C PRO A 73 -15.32 24.13 -18.26
N PRO A 74 -15.04 23.53 -17.10
CA PRO A 74 -15.83 22.42 -16.56
C PRO A 74 -17.25 22.84 -16.18
N GLU A 75 -18.06 21.92 -15.67
CA GLU A 75 -19.47 22.19 -15.31
C GLU A 75 -19.62 23.22 -14.18
N GLY A 76 -18.64 23.33 -13.28
CA GLY A 76 -18.67 24.25 -12.14
C GLY A 76 -17.28 24.63 -11.65
N ASP A 77 -17.26 25.48 -10.63
CA ASP A 77 -16.06 25.91 -9.94
C ASP A 77 -15.52 24.83 -8.99
N GLY A 78 -14.29 25.02 -8.55
CA GLY A 78 -13.60 24.19 -7.58
C GLY A 78 -12.50 23.31 -8.17
N ALA A 79 -11.38 23.26 -7.46
CA ALA A 79 -10.23 22.48 -7.84
C ALA A 79 -9.47 21.95 -6.62
N PHE A 80 -8.78 20.83 -6.79
CA PHE A 80 -7.71 20.40 -5.91
C PHE A 80 -6.41 21.10 -6.27
N ILE A 81 -5.62 21.43 -5.25
CA ILE A 81 -4.24 21.87 -5.40
C ILE A 81 -3.37 20.63 -5.32
N CYS A 82 -2.64 20.36 -6.40
CA CYS A 82 -1.84 19.15 -6.55
C CYS A 82 -0.35 19.48 -6.67
N ALA A 83 0.49 18.75 -5.94
CA ALA A 83 1.92 18.70 -6.15
C ALA A 83 2.26 17.67 -7.21
N ASN A 84 3.12 18.06 -8.17
CA ASN A 84 3.60 17.20 -9.24
C ASN A 84 5.08 16.84 -9.04
N SER A 85 5.53 15.76 -9.68
CA SER A 85 6.92 15.29 -9.64
C SER A 85 7.83 15.86 -10.76
N TRP A 86 7.36 16.85 -11.52
CA TRP A 86 8.06 17.37 -12.70
C TRP A 86 8.98 18.57 -12.41
N GLY A 87 9.16 18.90 -11.13
CA GLY A 87 10.04 20.00 -10.68
C GLY A 87 9.36 21.37 -10.66
N GLY A 88 10.07 22.36 -10.09
CA GLY A 88 9.55 23.70 -9.84
C GLY A 88 9.29 24.55 -11.10
N GLU A 89 9.80 24.14 -12.27
CA GLU A 89 9.51 24.81 -13.54
C GLU A 89 8.10 24.52 -14.08
N PHE A 90 7.43 23.52 -13.52
CA PHE A 90 6.05 23.16 -13.87
C PHE A 90 5.04 23.90 -12.97
N GLY A 91 3.99 24.47 -13.59
CA GLY A 91 2.93 25.14 -12.85
C GLY A 91 3.40 26.34 -12.04
N ASP A 92 2.96 26.43 -10.79
CA ASP A 92 3.41 27.38 -9.78
C ASP A 92 4.35 26.66 -8.81
N ASP A 93 5.66 26.69 -9.08
CA ASP A 93 6.69 26.01 -8.29
C ASP A 93 6.40 24.49 -8.06
N GLY A 94 5.95 23.80 -9.10
CA GLY A 94 5.61 22.37 -9.08
C GLY A 94 4.16 22.07 -8.67
N TYR A 95 3.36 23.09 -8.41
CA TYR A 95 1.95 22.95 -8.04
C TYR A 95 1.03 23.36 -9.20
N PHE A 96 -0.17 22.76 -9.24
CA PHE A 96 -1.17 23.06 -10.24
C PHE A 96 -2.58 22.73 -9.72
N TYR A 97 -3.60 23.15 -10.43
CA TYR A 97 -4.99 23.00 -10.05
C TYR A 97 -5.68 21.94 -10.92
N VAL A 98 -6.28 20.96 -10.31
CA VAL A 98 -7.05 19.91 -10.99
C VAL A 98 -8.53 20.08 -10.64
N SER A 99 -9.36 20.26 -11.65
CA SER A 99 -10.81 20.45 -11.45
C SER A 99 -11.44 19.28 -10.68
N TYR A 100 -12.43 19.57 -9.83
CA TYR A 100 -13.28 18.54 -9.21
C TYR A 100 -14.04 17.69 -10.25
N TYR A 101 -14.19 18.21 -11.45
CA TYR A 101 -14.87 17.54 -12.58
C TYR A 101 -13.93 16.67 -13.42
N ASP A 102 -12.63 16.61 -13.08
CA ASP A 102 -11.68 15.72 -13.76
C ASP A 102 -12.10 14.26 -13.62
N THR A 103 -12.00 13.48 -14.70
CA THR A 103 -12.49 12.10 -14.74
C THR A 103 -11.76 11.19 -13.75
N ASN A 104 -10.48 11.44 -13.50
CA ASN A 104 -9.61 10.54 -12.75
C ASN A 104 -9.23 11.02 -11.35
N ILE A 105 -9.15 12.34 -11.09
CA ILE A 105 -8.77 12.85 -9.76
C ILE A 105 -9.71 12.30 -8.68
N GLY A 106 -9.18 11.91 -7.54
CA GLY A 106 -9.94 11.33 -6.43
C GLY A 106 -10.18 9.83 -6.56
N ILE A 107 -9.49 9.13 -7.49
CA ILE A 107 -9.44 7.66 -7.55
C ILE A 107 -8.06 7.15 -7.13
N HIS A 108 -7.97 5.89 -6.74
CA HIS A 108 -6.75 5.23 -6.23
C HIS A 108 -6.06 6.03 -5.10
N ASN A 109 -6.87 6.59 -4.20
CA ASN A 109 -6.36 7.46 -3.15
C ASN A 109 -5.51 6.70 -2.12
N ILE A 110 -4.27 7.15 -1.91
CA ILE A 110 -3.36 6.61 -0.90
C ILE A 110 -2.99 7.74 0.08
N LEU A 111 -3.09 7.43 1.36
CA LEU A 111 -2.73 8.33 2.45
C LEU A 111 -1.58 7.73 3.25
N TYR A 112 -0.52 8.52 3.45
CA TYR A 112 0.59 8.18 4.35
C TYR A 112 0.32 8.82 5.71
N SER A 113 -0.25 8.05 6.64
CA SER A 113 -0.72 8.57 7.94
C SER A 113 0.33 8.53 9.06
N GLY A 114 1.48 7.89 8.82
CA GLY A 114 2.59 7.81 9.78
C GLY A 114 3.92 7.75 9.06
N ILE A 115 4.89 8.51 9.58
CA ILE A 115 6.29 8.49 9.15
C ILE A 115 7.12 8.27 10.40
N GLU A 116 7.96 7.23 10.37
CA GLU A 116 8.89 6.91 11.44
C GLU A 116 10.34 7.17 10.99
N SER A 117 11.29 7.15 11.94
CA SER A 117 12.70 7.26 11.62
C SER A 117 13.16 6.04 10.80
N ALA A 118 14.09 6.23 9.86
CA ALA A 118 14.59 5.15 9.03
C ALA A 118 15.48 4.15 9.80
N ASP A 119 15.86 4.49 11.03
CA ASP A 119 16.66 3.68 11.96
C ASP A 119 15.83 3.06 13.09
N ASN A 120 14.51 2.96 12.92
CA ASN A 120 13.61 2.38 13.91
C ASN A 120 13.74 0.86 14.06
N TYR A 121 14.25 0.18 13.04
CA TYR A 121 14.57 -1.26 13.03
C TYR A 121 15.95 -1.49 12.39
N ASP A 122 16.67 -2.52 12.83
CA ASP A 122 17.99 -2.86 12.27
C ASP A 122 17.84 -3.77 11.04
N HIS A 123 16.83 -4.66 11.02
CA HIS A 123 16.55 -5.54 9.87
C HIS A 123 15.07 -5.52 9.49
N ILE A 124 14.84 -5.66 8.18
CA ILE A 124 13.52 -5.84 7.58
C ILE A 124 13.56 -7.09 6.72
N TYR A 125 12.93 -8.17 7.18
CA TYR A 125 12.77 -9.41 6.43
C TYR A 125 11.53 -9.31 5.54
N GLN A 126 11.71 -9.40 4.23
CA GLN A 126 10.65 -9.27 3.24
C GLN A 126 11.01 -9.96 1.94
N THR A 127 10.00 -10.39 1.18
CA THR A 127 10.12 -10.93 -0.18
C THR A 127 9.22 -10.18 -1.17
N ASP A 128 8.34 -9.31 -0.66
CA ASP A 128 7.34 -8.56 -1.42
C ASP A 128 7.82 -7.13 -1.76
N LEU A 129 8.91 -7.01 -2.55
CA LEU A 129 9.51 -5.72 -2.90
C LEU A 129 8.60 -4.82 -3.75
N CYS A 130 7.66 -5.39 -4.50
CA CYS A 130 6.68 -4.65 -5.30
C CYS A 130 5.41 -4.32 -4.50
N GLY A 131 5.26 -4.87 -3.29
CA GLY A 131 4.12 -4.66 -2.43
C GLY A 131 2.82 -5.27 -2.96
N TRP A 132 1.69 -4.65 -2.63
CA TRP A 132 0.36 -5.17 -2.96
C TRP A 132 0.03 -5.01 -4.46
N VAL A 133 0.23 -6.05 -5.25
CA VAL A 133 -0.10 -6.14 -6.68
C VAL A 133 -1.42 -6.84 -6.92
N GLY A 134 -1.77 -7.82 -6.09
CA GLY A 134 -3.00 -8.61 -6.20
C GLY A 134 -3.44 -9.21 -4.89
N GLN A 135 -4.45 -10.08 -4.96
CA GLN A 135 -5.05 -10.70 -3.78
C GLN A 135 -5.19 -12.20 -3.97
N LEU A 136 -5.02 -12.96 -2.89
CA LEU A 136 -5.16 -14.41 -2.84
C LEU A 136 -6.08 -14.84 -1.69
N GLY A 137 -6.78 -15.96 -1.85
CA GLY A 137 -7.68 -16.51 -0.84
C GLY A 137 -8.56 -17.63 -1.38
N TYR A 138 -9.49 -18.09 -0.57
CA TYR A 138 -10.28 -19.29 -0.80
C TYR A 138 -11.78 -19.00 -1.08
N GLY A 139 -12.12 -17.82 -1.58
CA GLY A 139 -13.50 -17.37 -1.73
C GLY A 139 -14.17 -17.14 -0.37
N LYS A 140 -13.40 -16.76 0.64
CA LYS A 140 -13.84 -16.52 2.02
C LYS A 140 -13.17 -15.27 2.57
N GLU A 141 -13.84 -14.65 3.54
CA GLU A 141 -13.36 -13.45 4.21
C GLU A 141 -12.10 -13.68 5.07
N SER A 142 -11.83 -14.94 5.44
CA SER A 142 -10.70 -15.31 6.31
C SER A 142 -9.71 -16.21 5.60
N ALA A 143 -8.42 -15.99 5.89
CA ALA A 143 -7.32 -16.85 5.52
C ALA A 143 -6.16 -16.72 6.51
N PHE A 144 -5.26 -17.69 6.48
CA PHE A 144 -3.94 -17.62 7.11
C PHE A 144 -2.88 -17.49 6.03
N PHE A 145 -1.87 -16.69 6.29
CA PHE A 145 -0.66 -16.61 5.46
C PHE A 145 0.59 -16.50 6.32
N ALA A 146 1.72 -16.90 5.79
CA ALA A 146 2.96 -16.97 6.55
C ALA A 146 4.16 -16.77 5.63
N ASN A 147 5.27 -16.31 6.21
CA ASN A 147 6.62 -16.40 5.65
C ASN A 147 7.58 -16.99 6.67
N ILE A 148 8.58 -17.71 6.18
CA ILE A 148 9.73 -18.17 6.98
C ILE A 148 10.93 -17.33 6.58
N TYR A 149 11.64 -16.81 7.58
CA TYR A 149 12.87 -16.04 7.44
C TYR A 149 14.00 -16.68 8.25
N THR A 150 15.22 -16.22 8.03
CA THR A 150 16.39 -16.63 8.82
C THR A 150 16.99 -15.37 9.45
N ALA A 151 17.09 -15.35 10.77
CA ALA A 151 17.68 -14.25 11.51
C ALA A 151 19.18 -14.13 11.18
N GLU A 152 19.64 -12.93 10.85
CA GLU A 152 21.01 -12.66 10.47
C GLU A 152 21.93 -12.64 11.69
N GLU A 153 21.45 -12.06 12.77
CA GLU A 153 22.17 -11.91 14.03
C GLU A 153 21.30 -12.36 15.23
N LYS A 154 21.74 -12.09 16.43
CA LYS A 154 20.90 -12.22 17.61
C LYS A 154 20.00 -10.99 17.70
N GLU A 155 18.70 -11.19 17.55
CA GLU A 155 17.72 -10.14 17.33
C GLU A 155 16.47 -10.32 18.19
N GLU A 156 15.72 -9.25 18.34
CA GLU A 156 14.33 -9.27 18.82
C GLU A 156 13.38 -8.91 17.70
N LEU A 157 12.46 -9.80 17.37
CA LEU A 157 11.32 -9.51 16.51
C LEU A 157 10.36 -8.60 17.29
N GLU A 158 10.18 -7.37 16.80
CA GLU A 158 9.41 -6.33 17.47
C GLU A 158 8.07 -6.04 16.78
N ALA A 159 8.03 -6.15 15.44
CA ALA A 159 6.84 -5.83 14.68
C ALA A 159 6.68 -6.71 13.43
N VAL A 160 5.46 -6.71 12.90
CA VAL A 160 5.09 -7.41 11.67
C VAL A 160 4.32 -6.46 10.76
N GLY A 161 4.68 -6.45 9.48
CA GLY A 161 4.03 -5.64 8.46
C GLY A 161 3.21 -6.46 7.49
N PHE A 162 1.98 -6.01 7.21
CA PHE A 162 1.10 -6.65 6.23
C PHE A 162 0.03 -5.66 5.71
N TYR A 163 -0.68 -6.04 4.66
CA TYR A 163 -1.79 -5.25 4.13
C TYR A 163 -3.14 -5.81 4.58
N ALA A 164 -4.03 -4.92 5.04
CA ALA A 164 -5.45 -5.16 5.11
C ALA A 164 -6.08 -4.82 3.75
N THR A 165 -6.73 -5.78 3.12
CA THR A 165 -7.27 -5.61 1.75
C THR A 165 -8.66 -4.97 1.70
N GLY A 166 -9.24 -4.67 2.85
CA GLY A 166 -10.56 -4.02 2.99
C GLY A 166 -10.73 -3.37 4.36
N GLU A 167 -11.90 -2.78 4.54
CA GLU A 167 -12.26 -2.09 5.78
C GLU A 167 -12.61 -3.08 6.91
N ASN A 168 -12.47 -2.62 8.16
CA ASN A 168 -12.82 -3.36 9.38
C ASN A 168 -12.18 -4.75 9.45
N THR A 169 -10.92 -4.82 8.99
CA THR A 169 -10.15 -6.06 8.98
C THR A 169 -9.64 -6.40 10.36
N SER A 170 -9.96 -7.60 10.86
CA SER A 170 -9.38 -8.15 12.07
C SER A 170 -8.20 -9.06 11.76
N TYR A 171 -7.23 -9.11 12.67
CA TYR A 171 -6.02 -9.92 12.50
C TYR A 171 -5.54 -10.55 13.82
N GLN A 172 -4.83 -11.67 13.69
CA GLN A 172 -4.04 -12.27 14.74
C GLN A 172 -2.65 -12.62 14.17
N VAL A 173 -1.60 -12.22 14.87
CA VAL A 173 -0.22 -12.49 14.49
C VAL A 173 0.32 -13.59 15.39
N TYR A 174 0.99 -14.54 14.79
CA TYR A 174 1.64 -15.65 15.47
C TYR A 174 3.08 -15.78 15.00
N THR A 175 3.93 -16.37 15.84
CA THR A 175 5.32 -16.73 15.52
C THR A 175 5.59 -18.19 15.82
N VAL A 176 6.56 -18.73 15.10
CA VAL A 176 7.19 -20.04 15.38
C VAL A 176 8.69 -19.85 15.28
N THR A 177 9.42 -20.18 16.32
CA THR A 177 10.87 -20.27 16.35
C THR A 177 11.32 -21.67 15.94
N ASP A 178 12.55 -21.84 15.44
CA ASP A 178 13.04 -23.09 14.85
C ASP A 178 12.12 -23.66 13.74
N ALA A 179 11.70 -22.82 12.83
CA ALA A 179 10.71 -23.13 11.79
C ALA A 179 11.38 -23.71 10.54
N GLU A 180 11.58 -25.01 10.47
CA GLU A 180 12.14 -25.70 9.29
C GLU A 180 11.14 -25.82 8.12
N GLY A 181 9.85 -25.56 8.35
CA GLY A 181 8.80 -25.59 7.34
C GLY A 181 7.40 -25.56 7.94
N SER A 182 6.38 -25.57 7.08
CA SER A 182 4.98 -25.44 7.48
C SER A 182 4.43 -26.54 8.39
N SER A 183 5.10 -27.70 8.45
CA SER A 183 4.75 -28.79 9.39
C SER A 183 4.85 -28.38 10.87
N GLN A 184 5.62 -27.34 11.16
CA GLN A 184 5.82 -26.82 12.51
C GLN A 184 4.86 -25.69 12.88
N PHE A 185 4.06 -25.16 11.95
CA PHE A 185 3.13 -24.07 12.19
C PHE A 185 2.02 -24.39 13.21
N GLY A 186 1.82 -25.66 13.51
CA GLY A 186 0.95 -26.09 14.63
C GLY A 186 1.45 -25.66 16.03
N ARG A 187 2.75 -25.32 16.15
CA ARG A 187 3.36 -24.85 17.42
C ARG A 187 3.29 -23.33 17.59
N ARG A 188 2.63 -22.64 16.67
CA ARG A 188 2.57 -21.18 16.66
C ARG A 188 2.05 -20.58 17.96
N ARG A 189 2.65 -19.47 18.38
CA ARG A 189 2.25 -18.69 19.56
C ARG A 189 1.73 -17.33 19.11
N LYS A 190 0.58 -16.93 19.62
CA LYS A 190 0.04 -15.61 19.36
C LYS A 190 0.87 -14.53 20.02
N VAL A 191 1.25 -13.51 19.27
CA VAL A 191 2.12 -12.39 19.70
C VAL A 191 1.50 -11.03 19.49
N ALA A 192 0.42 -10.92 18.69
CA ALA A 192 -0.39 -9.71 18.58
C ALA A 192 -1.78 -10.04 18.05
N SER A 193 -2.73 -9.13 18.25
CA SER A 193 -4.04 -9.17 17.60
C SER A 193 -4.70 -7.80 17.63
N GLY A 194 -5.56 -7.52 16.67
CA GLY A 194 -6.27 -6.25 16.62
C GLY A 194 -7.26 -6.18 15.46
N GLU A 195 -7.72 -4.97 15.22
CA GLU A 195 -8.62 -4.61 14.13
C GLU A 195 -8.18 -3.27 13.53
N VAL A 196 -8.28 -3.15 12.22
CA VAL A 196 -7.97 -1.93 11.47
C VAL A 196 -9.18 -1.48 10.67
N ALA A 197 -9.47 -0.19 10.74
CA ALA A 197 -10.69 0.36 10.15
C ALA A 197 -10.64 0.49 8.63
N ASN A 198 -9.45 0.73 8.06
CA ASN A 198 -9.29 1.01 6.64
C ASN A 198 -8.40 -0.02 5.96
N ALA A 199 -8.58 -0.18 4.65
CA ALA A 199 -7.59 -0.88 3.82
C ALA A 199 -6.26 -0.12 3.81
N GLY A 200 -5.14 -0.86 3.77
CA GLY A 200 -3.81 -0.24 3.74
C GLY A 200 -2.71 -1.12 4.32
N TYR A 201 -1.50 -0.59 4.32
CA TYR A 201 -0.35 -1.21 4.96
C TYR A 201 -0.29 -0.87 6.45
N TYR A 202 -0.03 -1.87 7.28
CA TYR A 202 0.07 -1.72 8.73
C TYR A 202 1.33 -2.39 9.25
N THR A 203 2.07 -1.67 10.10
CA THR A 203 3.12 -2.22 10.95
C THR A 203 2.54 -2.41 12.36
N VAL A 204 2.44 -3.66 12.78
CA VAL A 204 1.84 -4.06 14.05
C VAL A 204 2.94 -4.43 15.03
N LEU A 205 3.04 -3.68 16.13
CA LEU A 205 3.94 -4.02 17.23
C LEU A 205 3.45 -5.31 17.92
N LEU A 206 4.39 -6.16 18.30
CA LEU A 206 4.09 -7.34 19.09
C LEU A 206 3.78 -6.97 20.54
N ASP A 207 2.84 -7.68 21.17
CA ASP A 207 2.53 -7.54 22.61
C ASP A 207 3.76 -7.83 23.48
N LYS A 208 4.63 -8.68 22.96
CA LYS A 208 5.92 -9.07 23.56
C LYS A 208 6.88 -9.45 22.43
N THR A 209 8.09 -8.91 22.48
CA THR A 209 9.17 -9.25 21.54
C THR A 209 9.53 -10.73 21.59
N VAL A 210 10.05 -11.24 20.49
CA VAL A 210 10.50 -12.63 20.37
C VAL A 210 11.99 -12.63 20.07
N THR A 211 12.80 -13.16 20.99
CA THR A 211 14.25 -13.31 20.80
C THR A 211 14.52 -14.39 19.77
N LEU A 212 15.40 -14.09 18.83
CA LEU A 212 15.88 -14.95 17.77
C LEU A 212 17.41 -15.06 17.89
N GLU A 213 17.94 -16.27 17.72
CA GLU A 213 19.39 -16.45 17.69
C GLU A 213 19.91 -16.35 16.24
N ALA A 214 21.17 -15.96 16.06
CA ALA A 214 21.80 -15.86 14.74
C ALA A 214 21.70 -17.18 13.96
N GLY A 215 21.20 -17.12 12.72
CA GLY A 215 20.95 -18.28 11.86
C GLY A 215 19.67 -19.04 12.20
N GLU A 216 18.90 -18.62 13.20
CA GLU A 216 17.63 -19.26 13.53
C GLU A 216 16.58 -18.99 12.46
N ARG A 217 15.90 -20.05 12.02
CA ARG A 217 14.76 -19.92 11.12
C ARG A 217 13.50 -19.65 11.94
N PHE A 218 12.76 -18.64 11.57
CA PHE A 218 11.51 -18.27 12.24
C PHE A 218 10.39 -18.02 11.25
N ALA A 219 9.18 -18.33 11.65
CA ALA A 219 7.99 -18.03 10.86
C ALA A 219 7.18 -16.92 11.50
N VAL A 220 6.70 -16.02 10.66
CA VAL A 220 5.60 -15.09 10.97
C VAL A 220 4.34 -15.60 10.29
N ILE A 221 3.24 -15.68 11.02
CA ILE A 221 1.95 -16.19 10.54
C ILE A 221 0.89 -15.16 10.89
N VAL A 222 0.07 -14.79 9.93
CA VAL A 222 -1.07 -13.90 10.13
C VAL A 222 -2.36 -14.64 9.79
N GLU A 223 -3.31 -14.62 10.71
CA GLU A 223 -4.72 -14.92 10.48
C GLU A 223 -5.41 -13.60 10.22
N ILE A 224 -6.03 -13.44 9.05
CA ILE A 224 -6.73 -12.21 8.66
C ILE A 224 -8.19 -12.52 8.35
N THR A 225 -9.07 -11.60 8.73
CA THR A 225 -10.49 -11.63 8.35
C THR A 225 -10.90 -10.24 7.88
N THR A 226 -11.25 -10.14 6.61
CA THR A 226 -11.67 -8.89 5.96
C THR A 226 -13.12 -9.03 5.51
N PRO A 227 -14.08 -8.34 6.16
CA PRO A 227 -15.49 -8.42 5.79
C PRO A 227 -15.74 -8.11 4.33
N GLY A 228 -16.51 -8.95 3.65
CA GLY A 228 -16.84 -8.81 2.23
C GLY A 228 -15.78 -9.23 1.24
N ALA A 229 -14.54 -9.50 1.69
CA ALA A 229 -13.46 -9.98 0.80
C ALA A 229 -13.67 -11.46 0.45
N ILE A 230 -13.27 -11.82 -0.77
CA ILE A 230 -13.19 -13.22 -1.21
C ILE A 230 -11.72 -13.70 -1.27
N HIS A 231 -10.79 -12.76 -1.29
CA HIS A 231 -9.34 -12.95 -1.31
C HIS A 231 -8.67 -11.95 -0.36
N PRO A 232 -8.60 -12.24 0.96
CA PRO A 232 -8.17 -11.26 1.96
C PRO A 232 -6.64 -11.08 2.06
N VAL A 233 -5.84 -11.91 1.39
CA VAL A 233 -4.37 -11.86 1.49
C VAL A 233 -3.79 -11.07 0.33
N ALA A 234 -3.04 -10.01 0.64
CA ALA A 234 -2.29 -9.25 -0.35
C ALA A 234 -1.05 -10.02 -0.83
N ILE A 235 -0.81 -10.01 -2.12
CA ILE A 235 0.31 -10.69 -2.78
C ILE A 235 0.97 -9.79 -3.81
N GLU A 236 2.23 -10.08 -4.13
CA GLU A 236 2.88 -9.63 -5.35
C GLU A 236 3.05 -10.78 -6.35
N TYR A 237 2.97 -10.47 -7.62
CA TYR A 237 3.21 -11.43 -8.71
C TYR A 237 3.69 -10.70 -9.96
N SER A 238 4.37 -11.42 -10.86
CA SER A 238 4.82 -10.85 -12.13
C SER A 238 3.64 -10.55 -13.05
N SER A 239 3.60 -9.33 -13.57
CA SER A 239 2.58 -8.85 -14.52
C SER A 239 3.27 -8.21 -15.74
N PRO A 240 3.57 -8.98 -16.79
CA PRO A 240 4.29 -8.49 -17.97
C PRO A 240 3.60 -7.28 -18.63
N ASP A 241 2.28 -7.25 -18.64
CA ASP A 241 1.48 -6.15 -19.21
C ASP A 241 1.71 -4.82 -18.47
N LYS A 242 2.13 -4.89 -17.20
CA LYS A 242 2.50 -3.74 -16.37
C LYS A 242 4.00 -3.53 -16.28
N GLY A 243 4.81 -4.33 -16.97
CA GLY A 243 6.26 -4.30 -16.89
C GLY A 243 6.81 -4.73 -15.53
N LEU A 244 6.04 -5.51 -14.77
CA LEU A 244 6.38 -5.93 -13.42
C LEU A 244 6.95 -7.35 -13.42
N THR A 245 8.14 -7.52 -12.84
CA THR A 245 8.79 -8.81 -12.62
C THR A 245 9.13 -8.93 -11.14
N VAL A 246 8.74 -10.04 -10.52
CA VAL A 246 9.03 -10.36 -9.12
C VAL A 246 9.97 -11.56 -9.01
N ASP A 247 10.83 -11.55 -8.00
CA ASP A 247 11.65 -12.71 -7.64
C ASP A 247 10.83 -13.65 -6.74
N LEU A 248 10.75 -14.90 -7.12
CA LEU A 248 10.08 -15.94 -6.34
C LEU A 248 11.07 -16.93 -5.70
N SER A 249 12.38 -16.72 -5.92
CA SER A 249 13.42 -17.64 -5.46
C SER A 249 13.88 -17.39 -4.03
N ASP A 250 13.63 -16.20 -3.50
CA ASP A 250 14.02 -15.74 -2.16
C ASP A 250 12.92 -15.93 -1.11
N GLY A 251 11.68 -16.30 -1.53
CA GLY A 251 10.53 -16.46 -0.67
C GLY A 251 10.34 -17.87 -0.12
N GLU A 252 9.77 -17.96 1.08
CA GLU A 252 9.23 -19.19 1.65
C GLU A 252 7.85 -18.88 2.28
N GLY A 253 6.93 -18.49 1.38
CA GLY A 253 5.59 -18.07 1.70
C GLY A 253 4.57 -19.20 1.67
N TYR A 254 3.57 -19.11 2.52
CA TYR A 254 2.50 -20.09 2.65
C TYR A 254 1.15 -19.44 2.79
N ILE A 255 0.10 -20.13 2.29
CA ILE A 255 -1.30 -19.78 2.54
C ILE A 255 -2.06 -21.01 3.06
N SER A 256 -3.08 -20.77 3.89
CA SER A 256 -3.97 -21.80 4.43
C SER A 256 -5.35 -21.24 4.70
N TYR A 257 -6.40 -22.02 4.42
CA TYR A 257 -7.77 -21.60 4.77
C TYR A 257 -8.01 -21.64 6.30
N ARG A 258 -7.49 -22.67 7.00
CA ARG A 258 -7.77 -22.90 8.41
C ARG A 258 -6.52 -22.95 9.31
N GLY A 259 -5.35 -22.60 8.78
CA GLY A 259 -4.11 -22.65 9.52
C GLY A 259 -3.62 -24.06 9.89
N SER A 260 -4.07 -25.09 9.18
CA SER A 260 -3.73 -26.49 9.46
C SER A 260 -3.15 -27.24 8.26
N SER A 261 -3.54 -26.90 7.04
CA SER A 261 -2.98 -27.40 5.79
C SER A 261 -2.46 -26.21 5.01
N TRP A 262 -1.22 -26.26 4.59
CA TRP A 262 -0.52 -25.13 4.02
C TRP A 262 -0.04 -25.41 2.60
N GLU A 263 -0.23 -24.45 1.72
CA GLU A 263 0.22 -24.45 0.33
C GLU A 263 1.35 -23.43 0.20
N ARG A 264 2.44 -23.78 -0.48
CA ARG A 264 3.56 -22.89 -0.73
C ARG A 264 3.23 -21.99 -1.93
N VAL A 265 3.19 -20.68 -1.72
CA VAL A 265 2.64 -19.74 -2.71
C VAL A 265 3.55 -19.54 -3.92
N GLU A 266 4.87 -19.55 -3.74
CA GLU A 266 5.81 -19.37 -4.86
C GLU A 266 5.68 -20.49 -5.90
N THR A 267 5.46 -21.73 -5.45
CA THR A 267 5.38 -22.91 -6.34
C THR A 267 3.98 -23.22 -6.83
N GLU A 268 2.95 -22.98 -5.99
CA GLU A 268 1.57 -23.36 -6.31
C GLU A 268 0.77 -22.20 -6.92
N GLN A 269 1.14 -20.96 -6.60
CA GLN A 269 0.40 -19.77 -6.98
C GLN A 269 1.23 -18.75 -7.79
N ASN A 270 2.55 -18.97 -7.94
CA ASN A 270 3.49 -18.07 -8.62
C ASN A 270 3.45 -16.64 -8.07
N CYS A 271 3.46 -16.48 -6.77
CA CYS A 271 3.41 -15.19 -6.08
C CYS A 271 4.18 -15.22 -4.76
N ASN A 272 4.48 -14.04 -4.20
CA ASN A 272 4.90 -13.86 -2.82
C ASN A 272 3.73 -13.30 -1.99
N VAL A 273 3.61 -13.70 -0.72
CA VAL A 273 2.70 -13.03 0.22
C VAL A 273 3.33 -11.73 0.71
N CYS A 274 2.53 -10.66 0.80
CA CYS A 274 2.98 -9.38 1.34
C CYS A 274 3.01 -9.43 2.86
N LEU A 275 4.14 -9.87 3.40
CA LEU A 275 4.35 -10.05 4.84
C LEU A 275 5.80 -9.70 5.17
N LYS A 276 6.00 -8.85 6.19
CA LYS A 276 7.32 -8.39 6.62
C LYS A 276 7.51 -8.65 8.11
N ALA A 277 8.76 -8.91 8.50
CA ALA A 277 9.17 -8.97 9.88
C ALA A 277 10.21 -7.86 10.16
N TYR A 278 10.06 -7.18 11.29
CA TYR A 278 10.93 -6.09 11.71
C TYR A 278 11.63 -6.46 13.00
N THR A 279 12.94 -6.40 13.00
CA THR A 279 13.75 -6.82 14.13
C THR A 279 14.76 -5.75 14.54
N ARG A 280 15.22 -5.87 15.76
CA ARG A 280 16.29 -5.04 16.32
C ARG A 280 17.36 -5.94 16.91
N ASN A 281 18.62 -5.59 16.69
CA ASN A 281 19.75 -6.29 17.26
C ASN A 281 19.72 -6.22 18.79
N VAL A 282 20.01 -7.34 19.43
CA VAL A 282 20.22 -7.36 20.88
C VAL A 282 21.67 -6.98 21.14
N ASP A 283 21.89 -5.81 21.73
CA ASP A 283 23.23 -5.38 22.16
C ASP A 283 23.86 -6.48 23.03
N SER A 284 25.08 -6.91 22.68
CA SER A 284 25.85 -7.94 23.35
C SER A 284 26.50 -7.45 24.65
#